data_23ea3251d23ba746ea6a315692e49c69
#
_entry.id   23ea3251d23ba746ea6a315692e49c69
#
_cell.length_a   1.000
_cell.length_b   1.000
_cell.length_c   1.000
_cell.angle_alpha   90.00
_cell.angle_beta   90.00
_cell.angle_gamma   90.00
#
_symmetry.space_group_name_H-M   'P 1'
#
loop_
_entity.id
_entity.type
_entity.pdbx_description
1 polymer ?
#
loop_
_entity_poly.entity_id
_entity_poly.type
_entity_poly.pdbx_seq_one_letter_code
_entity_poly.pdbx_strand_id
1 'polypeptide(L)'
;QSNLMLLLTAFIWGVAFVAQSVGMDYVGPFTFNSVRNFIGAFVLLLFIPLLNKVNRQSAANVNASNTDAASAADIASTSSSSVSDKKTLIIGGIVCGILLAIASSFQQVGIVYTTVGKAGFITAMYIVIVPILGLFVGKKVRLIAWISVGLSVIGLYLLCMTESLSLGKGDILVLICAFCFSFHIMVVDYFSPKVDGVRMSCIQFFTCGIICGILALLTESPNLHDILTAWQP
;
A
#
# COMPACT_ATOMS: atom_id res chain seq x y z
N GLN A 1 -9.88 -14.15 14.77
CA GLN A 1 -8.78 -14.20 13.78
C GLN A 1 -8.59 -12.83 13.09
N SER A 2 -9.64 -12.13 12.67
CA SER A 2 -9.55 -10.84 11.98
C SER A 2 -8.86 -9.75 12.82
N ASN A 3 -9.19 -9.64 14.11
CA ASN A 3 -8.60 -8.63 15.00
C ASN A 3 -7.10 -8.86 15.25
N LEU A 4 -6.65 -10.13 15.32
CA LEU A 4 -5.24 -10.44 15.47
C LEU A 4 -4.43 -10.07 14.22
N MET A 5 -5.00 -10.30 13.03
CA MET A 5 -4.39 -9.90 11.75
C MET A 5 -4.25 -8.38 11.66
N LEU A 6 -5.27 -7.62 12.09
CA LEU A 6 -5.22 -6.16 12.12
C LEU A 6 -4.15 -5.65 13.09
N LEU A 7 -4.05 -6.25 14.29
CA LEU A 7 -3.04 -5.90 15.27
C LEU A 7 -1.62 -6.18 14.75
N LEU A 8 -1.41 -7.34 14.12
CA LEU A 8 -0.13 -7.70 13.50
C LEU A 8 0.24 -6.72 12.38
N THR A 9 -0.73 -6.35 11.54
CA THR A 9 -0.53 -5.37 10.48
C THR A 9 -0.12 -4.01 11.06
N ALA A 10 -0.81 -3.54 12.10
CA ALA A 10 -0.48 -2.27 12.77
C ALA A 10 0.93 -2.29 13.38
N PHE A 11 1.32 -3.42 14.00
CA PHE A 11 2.67 -3.60 14.54
C PHE A 11 3.74 -3.56 13.43
N ILE A 12 3.53 -4.29 12.33
CA ILE A 12 4.45 -4.30 11.18
C ILE A 12 4.59 -2.88 10.60
N TRP A 13 3.50 -2.14 10.48
CA TRP A 13 3.53 -0.74 10.01
C TRP A 13 4.31 0.17 10.94
N GLY A 14 4.12 0.03 12.28
CA GLY A 14 4.88 0.80 13.27
C GLY A 14 6.39 0.56 13.15
N VAL A 15 6.81 -0.71 13.07
CA VAL A 15 8.23 -1.08 12.86
C VAL A 15 8.74 -0.55 11.52
N ALA A 16 7.91 -0.58 10.48
CA ALA A 16 8.30 -0.08 9.16
C ALA A 16 8.61 1.42 9.16
N PHE A 17 7.90 2.25 9.94
CA PHE A 17 8.20 3.68 10.07
C PHE A 17 9.58 3.91 10.71
N VAL A 18 9.92 3.14 11.75
CA VAL A 18 11.23 3.22 12.39
C VAL A 18 12.33 2.80 11.39
N ALA A 19 12.14 1.69 10.70
CA ALA A 19 13.10 1.22 9.69
C ALA A 19 13.27 2.23 8.53
N GLN A 20 12.18 2.90 8.12
CA GLN A 20 12.23 3.95 7.11
C GLN A 20 13.05 5.16 7.59
N SER A 21 12.88 5.57 8.85
CA SER A 21 13.64 6.68 9.41
C SER A 21 15.14 6.37 9.51
N VAL A 22 15.48 5.21 10.06
CA VAL A 22 16.88 4.77 10.16
C VAL A 22 17.52 4.58 8.77
N GLY A 23 16.77 4.07 7.80
CA GLY A 23 17.25 3.91 6.43
C GLY A 23 17.67 5.22 5.76
N MET A 24 17.08 6.36 6.18
CA MET A 24 17.43 7.69 5.64
C MET A 24 18.80 8.18 6.07
N ASP A 25 19.40 7.60 7.09
CA ASP A 25 20.77 7.93 7.53
C ASP A 25 21.83 7.34 6.57
N TYR A 26 21.46 6.35 5.76
CA TYR A 26 22.38 5.61 4.89
C TYR A 26 22.12 5.84 3.40
N VAL A 27 20.87 5.96 2.99
CA VAL A 27 20.47 6.07 1.57
C VAL A 27 19.42 7.15 1.37
N GLY A 28 19.40 7.72 0.16
CA GLY A 28 18.40 8.73 -0.18
C GLY A 28 16.97 8.18 -0.22
N PRO A 29 15.97 9.06 -0.04
CA PRO A 29 14.55 8.69 0.05
C PRO A 29 14.02 7.93 -1.18
N PHE A 30 14.43 8.29 -2.38
CA PHE A 30 13.99 7.62 -3.60
C PHE A 30 14.68 6.27 -3.80
N THR A 31 15.98 6.18 -3.47
CA THR A 31 16.74 4.91 -3.48
C THR A 31 16.11 3.91 -2.52
N PHE A 32 15.83 4.32 -1.29
CA PHE A 32 15.17 3.47 -0.30
C PHE A 32 13.81 2.98 -0.78
N ASN A 33 12.97 3.89 -1.31
CA ASN A 33 11.66 3.53 -1.84
C ASN A 33 11.76 2.55 -3.02
N SER A 34 12.70 2.77 -3.95
CA SER A 34 12.91 1.87 -5.09
C SER A 34 13.26 0.46 -4.64
N VAL A 35 14.28 0.32 -3.80
CA VAL A 35 14.75 -0.98 -3.30
C VAL A 35 13.64 -1.71 -2.54
N ARG A 36 12.96 -1.03 -1.61
CA ARG A 36 11.86 -1.60 -0.84
C ARG A 36 10.73 -2.13 -1.73
N ASN A 37 10.33 -1.36 -2.74
CA ASN A 37 9.25 -1.76 -3.63
C ASN A 37 9.66 -2.91 -4.55
N PHE A 38 10.89 -2.94 -5.05
CA PHE A 38 11.38 -4.10 -5.81
C PHE A 38 11.44 -5.36 -4.96
N ILE A 39 11.95 -5.29 -3.73
CA ILE A 39 11.93 -6.44 -2.81
C ILE A 39 10.51 -6.93 -2.59
N GLY A 40 9.56 -6.02 -2.32
CA GLY A 40 8.15 -6.36 -2.16
C GLY A 40 7.54 -7.01 -3.41
N ALA A 41 7.83 -6.48 -4.59
CA ALA A 41 7.38 -7.04 -5.86
C ALA A 41 7.94 -8.45 -6.10
N PHE A 42 9.24 -8.68 -5.84
CA PHE A 42 9.87 -10.00 -5.98
C PHE A 42 9.29 -11.01 -5.01
N VAL A 43 9.09 -10.63 -3.75
CA VAL A 43 8.45 -11.50 -2.75
C VAL A 43 7.06 -11.90 -3.22
N LEU A 44 6.22 -10.95 -3.64
CA LEU A 44 4.87 -11.25 -4.15
C LEU A 44 4.92 -12.16 -5.39
N LEU A 45 5.88 -11.97 -6.29
CA LEU A 45 6.07 -12.80 -7.47
C LEU A 45 6.33 -14.26 -7.11
N LEU A 46 7.12 -14.52 -6.06
CA LEU A 46 7.38 -15.86 -5.55
C LEU A 46 6.15 -16.49 -4.89
N PHE A 47 5.28 -15.67 -4.26
CA PHE A 47 4.07 -16.14 -3.61
C PHE A 47 2.90 -16.41 -4.57
N ILE A 48 2.84 -15.76 -5.75
CA ILE A 48 1.76 -15.94 -6.74
C ILE A 48 1.55 -17.42 -7.13
N PRO A 49 2.58 -18.21 -7.50
CA PRO A 49 2.39 -19.62 -7.87
C PRO A 49 1.92 -20.47 -6.67
N LEU A 50 2.37 -20.15 -5.46
CA LEU A 50 1.94 -20.85 -4.26
C LEU A 50 0.44 -20.60 -3.97
N LEU A 51 0.00 -19.34 -4.06
CA LEU A 51 -1.41 -18.96 -3.91
C LEU A 51 -2.28 -19.59 -4.99
N ASN A 52 -1.83 -19.62 -6.24
CA ASN A 52 -2.54 -20.31 -7.32
C ASN A 52 -2.72 -21.81 -7.05
N LYS A 53 -1.70 -22.47 -6.45
CA LYS A 53 -1.77 -23.89 -6.07
C LYS A 53 -2.79 -24.11 -4.95
N VAL A 54 -2.77 -23.27 -3.91
CA VAL A 54 -3.73 -23.34 -2.78
C VAL A 54 -5.15 -23.11 -3.27
N ASN A 55 -5.38 -22.08 -4.09
CA ASN A 55 -6.71 -21.78 -4.63
C ASN A 55 -7.24 -22.91 -5.53
N ARG A 56 -6.39 -23.56 -6.34
CA ARG A 56 -6.77 -24.72 -7.16
C ARG A 56 -7.15 -25.91 -6.27
N GLN A 57 -6.43 -26.16 -5.18
CA GLN A 57 -6.75 -27.24 -4.26
C GLN A 57 -8.08 -26.98 -3.52
N SER A 58 -8.33 -25.74 -3.11
CA SER A 58 -9.61 -25.35 -2.49
C SER A 58 -10.77 -25.51 -3.46
N ALA A 59 -10.62 -25.10 -4.71
CA ALA A 59 -11.64 -25.28 -5.75
C ALA A 59 -11.89 -26.76 -6.09
N ALA A 60 -10.84 -27.59 -6.14
CA ALA A 60 -10.98 -29.04 -6.33
C ALA A 60 -11.73 -29.72 -5.19
N ASN A 61 -11.46 -29.31 -3.95
CA ASN A 61 -12.16 -29.86 -2.77
C ASN A 61 -13.64 -29.45 -2.73
N VAL A 62 -13.99 -28.23 -3.16
CA VAL A 62 -15.38 -27.77 -3.26
C VAL A 62 -16.13 -28.51 -4.37
N ASN A 63 -15.49 -28.73 -5.53
CA ASN A 63 -16.09 -29.48 -6.64
C ASN A 63 -16.25 -30.97 -6.31
N ALA A 64 -15.37 -31.56 -5.52
CA ALA A 64 -15.49 -32.94 -5.07
C ALA A 64 -16.67 -33.16 -4.08
N SER A 65 -17.11 -32.09 -3.41
CA SER A 65 -18.28 -32.15 -2.52
C SER A 65 -19.62 -31.87 -3.22
N ASN A 66 -19.61 -31.36 -4.46
CA ASN A 66 -20.79 -30.96 -5.25
C ASN A 66 -20.88 -31.78 -6.58
N THR A 67 -20.71 -33.10 -6.53
CA THR A 67 -20.87 -33.96 -7.71
C THR A 67 -22.35 -34.21 -7.98
N ASP A 68 -23.11 -33.19 -8.40
CA ASP A 68 -24.36 -33.38 -9.14
C ASP A 68 -24.67 -32.10 -9.92
N ALA A 69 -24.64 -32.23 -11.26
CA ALA A 69 -25.20 -31.32 -12.27
C ALA A 69 -24.53 -29.95 -12.45
N ALA A 70 -23.56 -29.85 -13.35
CA ALA A 70 -23.24 -28.60 -14.04
C ALA A 70 -23.03 -28.87 -15.54
N SER A 71 -23.88 -28.23 -16.34
CA SER A 71 -24.00 -28.31 -17.78
C SER A 71 -22.84 -27.60 -18.49
N ALA A 72 -22.53 -28.10 -19.72
CA ALA A 72 -21.46 -27.65 -20.62
C ALA A 72 -21.57 -26.20 -21.15
N ALA A 73 -22.51 -25.40 -20.66
CA ALA A 73 -22.71 -24.00 -21.09
C ALA A 73 -21.73 -22.98 -20.45
N ASP A 74 -21.03 -23.34 -19.36
CA ASP A 74 -20.14 -22.42 -18.63
C ASP A 74 -18.73 -22.29 -19.23
N ILE A 75 -18.34 -23.11 -20.19
CA ILE A 75 -16.98 -23.09 -20.75
C ILE A 75 -16.77 -21.97 -21.77
N ALA A 76 -17.83 -21.51 -22.44
CA ALA A 76 -17.75 -20.47 -23.46
C ALA A 76 -17.70 -19.03 -22.90
N SER A 77 -18.17 -18.80 -21.68
CA SER A 77 -18.17 -17.48 -21.04
C SER A 77 -16.84 -17.11 -20.38
N THR A 78 -15.97 -18.08 -20.12
CA THR A 78 -14.71 -17.90 -19.38
C THR A 78 -13.60 -17.25 -20.21
N SER A 79 -13.65 -17.33 -21.54
CA SER A 79 -12.55 -16.82 -22.41
C SER A 79 -12.65 -15.33 -22.72
N SER A 80 -13.84 -14.73 -22.70
CA SER A 80 -14.01 -13.29 -22.99
C SER A 80 -13.81 -12.42 -21.75
N SER A 81 -14.11 -12.93 -20.55
CA SER A 81 -13.82 -12.25 -19.28
C SER A 81 -12.32 -12.14 -19.00
N SER A 82 -11.52 -13.12 -19.40
CA SER A 82 -10.09 -13.17 -19.08
C SER A 82 -9.23 -12.06 -19.77
N VAL A 83 -9.66 -11.55 -20.92
CA VAL A 83 -8.93 -10.46 -21.65
C VAL A 83 -9.28 -9.10 -21.07
N SER A 84 -10.54 -8.88 -20.70
CA SER A 84 -10.97 -7.66 -20.02
C SER A 84 -10.32 -7.54 -18.64
N ASP A 85 -10.23 -8.65 -17.90
CA ASP A 85 -9.58 -8.72 -16.59
C ASP A 85 -8.09 -8.39 -16.67
N LYS A 86 -7.36 -8.84 -17.69
CA LYS A 86 -5.93 -8.54 -17.86
C LYS A 86 -5.65 -7.07 -18.12
N LYS A 87 -6.43 -6.41 -18.97
CA LYS A 87 -6.29 -4.96 -19.22
C LYS A 87 -6.58 -4.16 -17.96
N THR A 88 -7.68 -4.47 -17.29
CA THR A 88 -8.08 -3.83 -16.03
C THR A 88 -7.03 -4.04 -14.95
N LEU A 89 -6.43 -5.23 -14.86
CA LEU A 89 -5.35 -5.55 -13.93
C LEU A 89 -4.10 -4.69 -14.18
N ILE A 90 -3.67 -4.60 -15.44
CA ILE A 90 -2.46 -3.83 -15.81
C ILE A 90 -2.71 -2.33 -15.58
N ILE A 91 -3.83 -1.80 -16.05
CA ILE A 91 -4.18 -0.38 -15.87
C ILE A 91 -4.31 -0.06 -14.38
N GLY A 92 -5.04 -0.88 -13.62
CA GLY A 92 -5.19 -0.72 -12.17
C GLY A 92 -3.86 -0.74 -11.44
N GLY A 93 -2.99 -1.72 -11.76
CA GLY A 93 -1.66 -1.83 -11.16
C GLY A 93 -0.75 -0.64 -11.47
N ILE A 94 -0.76 -0.14 -12.73
CA ILE A 94 0.04 1.02 -13.13
C ILE A 94 -0.49 2.30 -12.44
N VAL A 95 -1.80 2.56 -12.48
CA VAL A 95 -2.38 3.75 -11.85
C VAL A 95 -2.15 3.74 -10.35
N CYS A 96 -2.40 2.61 -9.67
CA CYS A 96 -2.08 2.46 -8.25
C CYS A 96 -0.59 2.63 -7.98
N GLY A 97 0.29 2.12 -8.85
CA GLY A 97 1.75 2.24 -8.72
C GLY A 97 2.24 3.69 -8.84
N ILE A 98 1.68 4.48 -9.75
CA ILE A 98 2.00 5.91 -9.90
C ILE A 98 1.57 6.67 -8.64
N LEU A 99 0.34 6.46 -8.17
CA LEU A 99 -0.15 7.11 -6.95
C LEU A 99 0.66 6.70 -5.72
N LEU A 100 1.04 5.43 -5.63
CA LEU A 100 1.92 4.92 -4.58
C LEU A 100 3.30 5.58 -4.63
N ALA A 101 3.89 5.74 -5.82
CA ALA A 101 5.17 6.40 -5.99
C ALA A 101 5.13 7.85 -5.54
N ILE A 102 4.08 8.59 -5.90
CA ILE A 102 3.88 9.97 -5.47
C ILE A 102 3.73 10.04 -3.95
N ALA A 103 2.81 9.25 -3.38
CA ALA A 103 2.53 9.26 -1.95
C ALA A 103 3.75 8.86 -1.11
N SER A 104 4.43 7.76 -1.48
CA SER A 104 5.60 7.27 -0.77
C SER A 104 6.81 8.19 -0.91
N SER A 105 6.96 8.90 -2.03
CA SER A 105 8.01 9.89 -2.21
C SER A 105 7.83 11.08 -1.26
N PHE A 106 6.63 11.64 -1.18
CA PHE A 106 6.33 12.71 -0.21
C PHE A 106 6.51 12.24 1.24
N GLN A 107 6.12 11.01 1.55
CA GLN A 107 6.31 10.44 2.87
C GLN A 107 7.79 10.32 3.21
N GLN A 108 8.57 9.74 2.32
CA GLN A 108 9.97 9.42 2.57
C GLN A 108 10.83 10.69 2.67
N VAL A 109 10.59 11.68 1.78
CA VAL A 109 11.22 13.00 1.90
C VAL A 109 10.76 13.72 3.16
N GLY A 110 9.49 13.60 3.53
CA GLY A 110 8.94 14.20 4.74
C GLY A 110 9.56 13.65 6.02
N ILE A 111 9.81 12.33 6.09
CA ILE A 111 10.42 11.67 7.26
C ILE A 111 11.83 12.22 7.54
N VAL A 112 12.58 12.65 6.53
CA VAL A 112 13.91 13.28 6.72
C VAL A 112 13.83 14.57 7.55
N TYR A 113 12.70 15.29 7.51
CA TYR A 113 12.52 16.60 8.14
C TYR A 113 11.55 16.60 9.33
N THR A 114 11.06 15.44 9.76
CA THR A 114 10.13 15.32 10.89
C THR A 114 10.46 14.10 11.73
N THR A 115 9.83 14.00 12.89
CA THR A 115 10.01 12.83 13.76
C THR A 115 9.16 11.65 13.30
N VAL A 116 9.58 10.43 13.64
CA VAL A 116 8.86 9.19 13.31
C VAL A 116 7.43 9.22 13.84
N GLY A 117 7.25 9.72 15.07
CA GLY A 117 5.94 9.86 15.71
C GLY A 117 5.01 10.78 14.94
N LYS A 118 5.48 11.99 14.57
CA LYS A 118 4.72 12.95 13.76
C LYS A 118 4.42 12.39 12.38
N ALA A 119 5.41 11.77 11.70
CA ALA A 119 5.22 11.17 10.39
C ALA A 119 4.12 10.09 10.43
N GLY A 120 4.15 9.20 11.42
CA GLY A 120 3.13 8.18 11.61
C GLY A 120 1.75 8.78 11.87
N PHE A 121 1.66 9.78 12.76
CA PHE A 121 0.40 10.48 13.09
C PHE A 121 -0.20 11.17 11.87
N ILE A 122 0.58 12.01 11.19
CA ILE A 122 0.10 12.79 10.04
C ILE A 122 -0.26 11.87 8.88
N THR A 123 0.53 10.82 8.62
CA THR A 123 0.19 9.82 7.61
C THR A 123 -1.15 9.17 7.92
N ALA A 124 -1.38 8.76 9.18
CA ALA A 124 -2.62 8.12 9.60
C ALA A 124 -3.87 9.01 9.46
N MET A 125 -3.73 10.32 9.21
CA MET A 125 -4.84 11.21 8.87
C MET A 125 -5.61 10.75 7.62
N TYR A 126 -5.04 9.88 6.77
CA TYR A 126 -5.79 9.27 5.67
C TYR A 126 -7.03 8.51 6.17
N ILE A 127 -7.04 8.01 7.42
CA ILE A 127 -8.20 7.36 8.04
C ILE A 127 -9.41 8.31 8.11
N VAL A 128 -9.15 9.62 8.27
CA VAL A 128 -10.17 10.67 8.26
C VAL A 128 -10.49 11.13 6.84
N ILE A 129 -9.44 11.31 6.04
CA ILE A 129 -9.56 11.87 4.67
C ILE A 129 -10.32 10.91 3.74
N VAL A 130 -10.08 9.60 3.81
CA VAL A 130 -10.73 8.59 2.95
C VAL A 130 -12.26 8.60 3.09
N PRO A 131 -12.87 8.55 4.29
CA PRO A 131 -14.32 8.69 4.42
C PRO A 131 -14.87 10.02 3.90
N ILE A 132 -14.15 11.13 4.13
CA ILE A 132 -14.56 12.46 3.64
C ILE A 132 -14.56 12.46 2.11
N LEU A 133 -13.49 12.02 1.47
CA LEU A 133 -13.44 11.89 0.00
C LEU A 133 -14.50 10.92 -0.52
N GLY A 134 -14.78 9.85 0.22
CA GLY A 134 -15.85 8.88 -0.10
C GLY A 134 -17.24 9.52 -0.20
N LEU A 135 -17.53 10.51 0.65
CA LEU A 135 -18.80 11.27 0.57
C LEU A 135 -18.90 12.04 -0.74
N PHE A 136 -17.83 12.68 -1.21
CA PHE A 136 -17.82 13.41 -2.49
C PHE A 136 -18.05 12.48 -3.70
N VAL A 137 -17.69 11.20 -3.58
CA VAL A 137 -17.94 10.17 -4.60
C VAL A 137 -19.31 9.49 -4.42
N GLY A 138 -20.13 9.98 -3.47
CA GLY A 138 -21.47 9.45 -3.21
C GLY A 138 -21.52 8.16 -2.39
N LYS A 139 -20.42 7.74 -1.78
CA LYS A 139 -20.41 6.60 -0.86
C LYS A 139 -21.06 6.97 0.46
N LYS A 140 -21.98 6.13 0.93
CA LYS A 140 -22.60 6.29 2.25
C LYS A 140 -21.66 5.77 3.33
N VAL A 141 -21.18 6.66 4.19
CA VAL A 141 -20.36 6.30 5.35
C VAL A 141 -21.27 6.07 6.55
N ARG A 142 -21.17 4.89 7.18
CA ARG A 142 -21.97 4.53 8.36
C ARG A 142 -21.53 5.36 9.56
N LEU A 143 -22.48 5.74 10.44
CA LEU A 143 -22.20 6.51 11.66
C LEU A 143 -21.11 5.87 12.53
N ILE A 144 -21.10 4.53 12.60
CA ILE A 144 -20.09 3.78 13.38
C ILE A 144 -18.66 4.02 12.85
N ALA A 145 -18.48 4.23 11.55
CA ALA A 145 -17.18 4.57 10.97
C ALA A 145 -16.71 5.95 11.45
N TRP A 146 -17.60 6.94 11.57
CA TRP A 146 -17.27 8.26 12.12
C TRP A 146 -16.87 8.22 13.59
N ILE A 147 -17.55 7.39 14.39
CA ILE A 147 -17.18 7.16 15.79
C ILE A 147 -15.78 6.54 15.87
N SER A 148 -15.51 5.54 15.04
CA SER A 148 -14.19 4.88 14.96
C SER A 148 -13.09 5.85 14.53
N VAL A 149 -13.36 6.72 13.55
CA VAL A 149 -12.45 7.78 13.10
C VAL A 149 -12.17 8.75 14.26
N GLY A 150 -13.20 9.24 14.95
CA GLY A 150 -13.02 10.14 16.10
C GLY A 150 -12.17 9.52 17.22
N LEU A 151 -12.44 8.26 17.57
CA LEU A 151 -11.67 7.53 18.56
C LEU A 151 -10.21 7.31 18.13
N SER A 152 -9.97 7.00 16.85
CA SER A 152 -8.63 6.85 16.28
C SER A 152 -7.84 8.15 16.34
N VAL A 153 -8.46 9.28 15.97
CA VAL A 153 -7.82 10.61 16.01
C VAL A 153 -7.46 10.99 17.46
N ILE A 154 -8.36 10.75 18.43
CA ILE A 154 -8.08 11.01 19.85
C ILE A 154 -6.91 10.13 20.32
N GLY A 155 -6.92 8.84 20.03
CA GLY A 155 -5.85 7.92 20.40
C GLY A 155 -4.49 8.33 19.81
N LEU A 156 -4.46 8.71 18.54
CA LEU A 156 -3.26 9.20 17.89
C LEU A 156 -2.78 10.54 18.48
N TYR A 157 -3.71 11.47 18.75
CA TYR A 157 -3.38 12.75 19.36
C TYR A 157 -2.72 12.54 20.73
N LEU A 158 -3.30 11.70 21.59
CA LEU A 158 -2.74 11.38 22.90
C LEU A 158 -1.34 10.74 22.80
N LEU A 159 -1.10 9.92 21.78
CA LEU A 159 0.21 9.32 21.54
C LEU A 159 1.27 10.36 21.16
N CYS A 160 0.89 11.39 20.42
CA CYS A 160 1.80 12.40 19.90
C CYS A 160 1.88 13.69 20.74
N MET A 161 1.14 13.79 21.84
CA MET A 161 1.11 14.98 22.72
C MET A 161 2.47 15.34 23.36
N THR A 162 3.41 14.41 23.37
CA THR A 162 4.77 14.64 23.92
C THR A 162 5.66 15.48 23.01
N GLU A 163 5.25 15.70 21.75
CA GLU A 163 6.02 16.45 20.77
C GLU A 163 5.45 17.86 20.53
N SER A 164 6.33 18.82 20.21
CA SER A 164 5.89 20.18 19.91
C SER A 164 4.94 20.21 18.71
N LEU A 165 3.79 20.88 18.83
CA LEU A 165 2.78 21.04 17.77
C LEU A 165 3.20 22.02 16.64
N SER A 166 4.47 22.40 16.57
CA SER A 166 4.97 23.24 15.47
C SER A 166 4.98 22.44 14.15
N LEU A 167 4.29 22.95 13.12
CA LEU A 167 4.30 22.38 11.78
C LEU A 167 5.59 22.75 11.07
N GLY A 168 6.45 21.78 10.85
CA GLY A 168 7.67 21.90 10.05
C GLY A 168 7.45 21.58 8.56
N LYS A 169 8.49 21.77 7.76
CA LYS A 169 8.47 21.41 6.32
C LYS A 169 8.16 19.94 6.11
N GLY A 170 8.72 19.06 6.95
CA GLY A 170 8.48 17.61 6.89
C GLY A 170 7.01 17.25 7.15
N ASP A 171 6.39 17.90 8.14
CA ASP A 171 4.99 17.67 8.49
C ASP A 171 4.04 18.01 7.34
N ILE A 172 4.33 19.10 6.59
CA ILE A 172 3.55 19.49 5.41
C ILE A 172 3.69 18.45 4.29
N LEU A 173 4.91 17.95 4.05
CA LEU A 173 5.14 16.91 3.04
C LEU A 173 4.41 15.61 3.40
N VAL A 174 4.43 15.21 4.67
CA VAL A 174 3.69 14.03 5.15
C VAL A 174 2.18 14.25 5.11
N LEU A 175 1.69 15.47 5.30
CA LEU A 175 0.27 15.79 5.13
C LEU A 175 -0.16 15.65 3.66
N ILE A 176 0.64 16.16 2.71
CA ILE A 176 0.42 15.94 1.27
C ILE A 176 0.41 14.45 0.95
N CYS A 177 1.36 13.70 1.52
CA CYS A 177 1.40 12.24 1.43
C CYS A 177 0.09 11.60 1.90
N ALA A 178 -0.49 12.02 3.03
CA ALA A 178 -1.74 11.47 3.54
C ALA A 178 -2.91 11.69 2.56
N PHE A 179 -2.98 12.84 1.90
CA PHE A 179 -3.93 13.07 0.81
C PHE A 179 -3.69 12.16 -0.38
N CYS A 180 -2.44 12.02 -0.84
CA CYS A 180 -2.08 11.13 -1.95
C CYS A 180 -2.40 9.66 -1.63
N PHE A 181 -2.11 9.20 -0.41
CA PHE A 181 -2.50 7.85 0.03
C PHE A 181 -4.02 7.67 0.08
N SER A 182 -4.77 8.71 0.46
CA SER A 182 -6.23 8.63 0.44
C SER A 182 -6.77 8.40 -0.96
N PHE A 183 -6.25 9.10 -1.97
CA PHE A 183 -6.58 8.84 -3.37
C PHE A 183 -6.13 7.46 -3.83
N HIS A 184 -4.92 7.03 -3.47
CA HIS A 184 -4.42 5.70 -3.77
C HIS A 184 -5.36 4.62 -3.22
N ILE A 185 -5.76 4.71 -1.95
CA ILE A 185 -6.70 3.77 -1.31
C ILE A 185 -8.04 3.73 -2.05
N MET A 186 -8.59 4.88 -2.45
CA MET A 186 -9.83 4.94 -3.20
C MET A 186 -9.73 4.26 -4.57
N VAL A 187 -8.60 4.41 -5.26
CA VAL A 187 -8.34 3.76 -6.55
C VAL A 187 -8.14 2.25 -6.36
N VAL A 188 -7.43 1.82 -5.32
CA VAL A 188 -7.32 0.39 -4.95
C VAL A 188 -8.68 -0.20 -4.66
N ASP A 189 -9.54 0.48 -3.90
CA ASP A 189 -10.91 0.04 -3.60
C ASP A 189 -11.78 -0.10 -4.85
N TYR A 190 -11.56 0.74 -5.87
CA TYR A 190 -12.26 0.65 -7.15
C TYR A 190 -11.82 -0.55 -7.99
N PHE A 191 -10.52 -0.88 -8.02
CA PHE A 191 -9.98 -1.96 -8.86
C PHE A 191 -9.98 -3.31 -8.16
N SER A 192 -9.75 -3.38 -6.85
CA SER A 192 -9.62 -4.62 -6.07
C SER A 192 -10.77 -5.63 -6.26
N PRO A 193 -12.06 -5.23 -6.37
CA PRO A 193 -13.14 -6.19 -6.62
C PRO A 193 -13.15 -6.76 -8.05
N LYS A 194 -12.41 -6.15 -8.98
CA LYS A 194 -12.45 -6.46 -10.43
C LYS A 194 -11.28 -7.34 -10.87
N VAL A 195 -10.23 -7.43 -10.05
CA VAL A 195 -8.98 -8.10 -10.41
C VAL A 195 -8.37 -8.82 -9.21
N ASP A 196 -7.42 -9.70 -9.49
CA ASP A 196 -6.62 -10.35 -8.44
C ASP A 196 -5.75 -9.29 -7.72
N GLY A 197 -6.06 -9.05 -6.43
CA GLY A 197 -5.39 -8.04 -5.62
C GLY A 197 -3.89 -8.29 -5.44
N VAL A 198 -3.45 -9.55 -5.37
CA VAL A 198 -2.02 -9.88 -5.22
C VAL A 198 -1.25 -9.55 -6.49
N ARG A 199 -1.82 -9.89 -7.66
CA ARG A 199 -1.21 -9.57 -8.96
C ARG A 199 -1.20 -8.06 -9.19
N MET A 200 -2.27 -7.36 -8.82
CA MET A 200 -2.34 -5.90 -8.90
C MET A 200 -1.28 -5.26 -7.99
N SER A 201 -1.10 -5.76 -6.76
CA SER A 201 -0.07 -5.30 -5.83
C SER A 201 1.34 -5.53 -6.36
N CYS A 202 1.59 -6.64 -7.04
CA CYS A 202 2.88 -6.90 -7.69
C CYS A 202 3.18 -5.86 -8.78
N ILE A 203 2.22 -5.56 -9.66
CA ILE A 203 2.39 -4.57 -10.73
C ILE A 203 2.59 -3.17 -10.14
N GLN A 204 1.81 -2.76 -9.11
CA GLN A 204 1.96 -1.45 -8.50
C GLN A 204 3.32 -1.28 -7.82
N PHE A 205 3.87 -2.32 -7.16
CA PHE A 205 5.19 -2.25 -6.55
C PHE A 205 6.30 -2.15 -7.61
N PHE A 206 6.21 -2.91 -8.71
CA PHE A 206 7.13 -2.76 -9.83
C PHE A 206 7.06 -1.35 -10.43
N THR A 207 5.87 -0.82 -10.68
CA THR A 207 5.68 0.53 -11.22
C THR A 207 6.26 1.59 -10.28
N CYS A 208 5.95 1.49 -8.98
CA CYS A 208 6.49 2.39 -7.97
C CYS A 208 8.02 2.30 -7.88
N GLY A 209 8.57 1.07 -7.86
CA GLY A 209 10.00 0.83 -7.83
C GLY A 209 10.74 1.44 -9.02
N ILE A 210 10.19 1.31 -10.24
CA ILE A 210 10.76 1.90 -11.46
C ILE A 210 10.74 3.43 -11.38
N ILE A 211 9.61 4.04 -11.02
CA ILE A 211 9.49 5.50 -10.92
C ILE A 211 10.47 6.05 -9.87
N CYS A 212 10.48 5.47 -8.66
CA CYS A 212 11.41 5.88 -7.62
C CYS A 212 12.86 5.61 -8.00
N GLY A 213 13.16 4.53 -8.73
CA GLY A 213 14.49 4.22 -9.22
C GLY A 213 14.99 5.25 -10.24
N ILE A 214 14.14 5.69 -11.16
CA ILE A 214 14.47 6.77 -12.11
C ILE A 214 14.73 8.08 -11.33
N LEU A 215 13.88 8.41 -10.37
CA LEU A 215 14.08 9.62 -9.53
C LEU A 215 15.38 9.52 -8.72
N ALA A 216 15.70 8.37 -8.15
CA ALA A 216 16.93 8.14 -7.43
C ALA A 216 18.17 8.36 -8.31
N LEU A 217 18.18 7.83 -9.53
CA LEU A 217 19.27 8.02 -10.49
C LEU A 217 19.44 9.48 -10.92
N LEU A 218 18.36 10.26 -10.95
CA LEU A 218 18.39 11.66 -11.34
C LEU A 218 18.77 12.62 -10.20
N THR A 219 18.50 12.23 -8.94
CA THR A 219 18.61 13.18 -7.80
C THR A 219 19.59 12.77 -6.71
N GLU A 220 19.87 11.47 -6.55
CA GLU A 220 20.58 10.94 -5.38
C GLU A 220 21.93 10.28 -5.70
N SER A 221 22.26 10.00 -6.98
CA SER A 221 23.49 9.30 -7.39
C SER A 221 23.75 8.04 -6.54
N PRO A 222 22.82 7.07 -6.53
CA PRO A 222 22.86 5.93 -5.63
C PRO A 222 24.14 5.11 -5.80
N ASN A 223 24.82 4.82 -4.67
CA ASN A 223 25.99 3.99 -4.64
C ASN A 223 25.63 2.59 -4.10
N LEU A 224 26.08 1.54 -4.78
CA LEU A 224 25.77 0.16 -4.40
C LEU A 224 26.31 -0.20 -3.00
N HIS A 225 27.44 0.41 -2.62
CA HIS A 225 28.04 0.22 -1.31
C HIS A 225 27.13 0.75 -0.20
N ASP A 226 26.51 1.91 -0.37
CA ASP A 226 25.65 2.53 0.64
C ASP A 226 24.33 1.74 0.80
N ILE A 227 23.82 1.16 -0.29
CA ILE A 227 22.64 0.26 -0.26
C ILE A 227 22.94 -1.01 0.54
N LEU A 228 24.16 -1.57 0.38
CA LEU A 228 24.57 -2.79 1.08
C LEU A 228 24.91 -2.53 2.56
N THR A 229 25.46 -1.35 2.89
CA THR A 229 25.73 -0.98 4.28
C THR A 229 24.46 -0.60 5.05
N ALA A 230 23.45 -0.04 4.40
CA ALA A 230 22.14 0.24 5.00
C ALA A 230 21.41 -1.03 5.51
N TRP A 231 21.85 -2.21 5.11
CA TRP A 231 21.33 -3.50 5.57
C TRP A 231 22.03 -4.04 6.82
N GLN A 232 23.18 -3.47 7.19
CA GLN A 232 23.90 -3.89 8.40
C GLN A 232 23.35 -3.16 9.62
N PRO A 233 22.99 -3.89 10.71
CA PRO A 233 22.48 -3.31 11.94
C PRO A 233 23.51 -2.47 12.67
#